data_79d9553321b0713b4d4daf5baaf4bcf7
#
_entry.id   79d9553321b0713b4d4daf5baaf4bcf7
#
_cell.length_a   1.000
_cell.length_b   1.000
_cell.length_c   1.000
_cell.angle_alpha   90.00
_cell.angle_beta   90.00
_cell.angle_gamma   90.00
#
_symmetry.space_group_name_H-M   'P 1'
#
loop_
_entity.id
_entity.type
_entity.pdbx_description
1 polymer ?
#
loop_
_entity_poly.entity_id
_entity_poly.type
_entity_poly.pdbx_seq_one_letter_code
_entity_poly.pdbx_strand_id
1 'polypeptide(L)'
;SAVRAAGMEGKVTLACNDLGNNVAREIASGNIAGGGAQMPYDQGVAEAKLAALALLGEETPSYVAVPAETVTHENVLEAYTDVYHVETPDWLKEAYVDNFK
;
A
#
# COMPACT_ATOMS: atom_id res chain seq x y z
N SER A 1 12.93 14.33 -2.02
CA SER A 1 13.18 13.61 -0.75
C SER A 1 14.62 13.84 -0.27
N ALA A 2 14.88 13.55 1.01
CA ALA A 2 16.20 13.74 1.64
C ALA A 2 17.34 12.98 0.93
N VAL A 3 17.06 11.75 0.46
CA VAL A 3 18.04 10.92 -0.27
C VAL A 3 18.47 11.59 -1.57
N ARG A 4 17.53 12.15 -2.32
CA ARG A 4 17.81 12.90 -3.56
C ARG A 4 18.61 14.17 -3.26
N ALA A 5 18.20 14.93 -2.25
CA ALA A 5 18.92 16.15 -1.85
C ALA A 5 20.37 15.88 -1.39
N ALA A 6 20.62 14.68 -0.81
CA ALA A 6 21.95 14.24 -0.39
C ALA A 6 22.79 13.60 -1.51
N GLY A 7 22.26 13.48 -2.75
CA GLY A 7 22.96 12.81 -3.85
C GLY A 7 23.22 11.31 -3.63
N MET A 8 22.38 10.67 -2.85
CA MET A 8 22.50 9.26 -2.44
C MET A 8 21.58 8.32 -3.21
N GLU A 9 20.94 8.80 -4.28
CA GLU A 9 20.09 7.98 -5.14
C GLU A 9 20.90 6.83 -5.73
N GLY A 10 20.30 5.63 -5.69
CA GLY A 10 20.95 4.40 -6.15
C GLY A 10 22.02 3.84 -5.21
N LYS A 11 22.40 4.57 -4.16
CA LYS A 11 23.39 4.12 -3.14
C LYS A 11 22.73 3.63 -1.85
N VAL A 12 21.49 3.99 -1.64
CA VAL A 12 20.71 3.63 -0.45
C VAL A 12 19.43 2.96 -0.89
N THR A 13 19.16 1.77 -0.37
CA THR A 13 17.89 1.08 -0.57
C THR A 13 16.86 1.64 0.40
N LEU A 14 15.72 2.08 -0.13
CA LEU A 14 14.59 2.58 0.63
C LEU A 14 13.49 1.54 0.70
N ALA A 15 12.91 1.36 1.86
CA ALA A 15 11.69 0.61 2.09
C ALA A 15 10.75 1.43 2.98
N CYS A 16 9.48 1.14 2.94
CA CYS A 16 8.47 1.90 3.68
C CYS A 16 7.37 1.01 4.24
N ASN A 17 6.62 1.53 5.17
CA ASN A 17 5.31 1.01 5.57
C ASN A 17 4.26 1.85 4.89
N ASP A 18 3.15 1.21 4.53
CA ASP A 18 2.03 1.88 3.88
C ASP A 18 2.20 2.11 2.37
N LEU A 19 1.07 2.21 1.67
CA LEU A 19 1.01 2.39 0.21
C LEU A 19 0.23 3.67 -0.14
N GLY A 20 0.63 4.81 0.41
CA GLY A 20 0.09 6.09 -0.02
C GLY A 20 0.47 6.42 -1.47
N ASN A 21 -0.27 7.32 -2.13
CA ASN A 21 -0.08 7.64 -3.55
C ASN A 21 1.35 7.99 -3.93
N ASN A 22 2.05 8.76 -3.09
CA ASN A 22 3.45 9.11 -3.33
C ASN A 22 4.38 7.91 -3.24
N VAL A 23 4.14 7.02 -2.28
CA VAL A 23 4.92 5.79 -2.10
C VAL A 23 4.70 4.85 -3.27
N ALA A 24 3.45 4.63 -3.69
CA ALA A 24 3.12 3.81 -4.86
C ALA A 24 3.84 4.31 -6.13
N ARG A 25 3.84 5.63 -6.34
CA ARG A 25 4.55 6.26 -7.46
C ARG A 25 6.06 6.02 -7.39
N GLU A 26 6.67 6.18 -6.22
CA GLU A 26 8.10 5.98 -6.03
C GLU A 26 8.52 4.50 -6.15
N ILE A 27 7.65 3.56 -5.76
CA ILE A 27 7.86 2.13 -6.03
C ILE A 27 7.75 1.84 -7.53
N ALA A 28 6.72 2.35 -8.20
CA ALA A 28 6.52 2.18 -9.64
C ALA A 28 7.68 2.76 -10.47
N SER A 29 8.26 3.87 -10.02
CA SER A 29 9.44 4.50 -10.64
C SER A 29 10.78 3.86 -10.24
N GLY A 30 10.77 2.86 -9.34
CA GLY A 30 11.97 2.18 -8.89
C GLY A 30 12.83 2.92 -7.85
N ASN A 31 12.33 4.01 -7.28
CA ASN A 31 13.06 4.80 -6.28
C ASN A 31 12.93 4.22 -4.85
N ILE A 32 11.90 3.43 -4.61
CA ILE A 32 11.68 2.68 -3.37
C ILE A 32 11.58 1.21 -3.73
N ALA A 33 12.31 0.36 -3.02
CA ALA A 33 12.37 -1.09 -3.30
C ALA A 33 11.03 -1.79 -3.02
N GLY A 34 10.30 -1.31 -2.03
CA GLY A 34 8.99 -1.85 -1.66
C GLY A 34 8.60 -1.54 -0.22
N GLY A 35 7.54 -2.15 0.23
CA GLY A 35 7.03 -1.95 1.58
C GLY A 35 5.86 -2.87 1.93
N GLY A 36 5.32 -2.70 3.13
CA GLY A 36 4.10 -3.35 3.56
C GLY A 36 2.92 -2.41 3.36
N ALA A 37 1.94 -2.82 2.58
CA ALA A 37 0.70 -2.08 2.42
C ALA A 37 -0.31 -2.50 3.49
N GLN A 38 -0.82 -1.55 4.24
CA GLN A 38 -2.01 -1.76 5.05
C GLN A 38 -3.22 -1.87 4.12
N MET A 39 -4.29 -2.50 4.60
CA MET A 39 -5.52 -2.71 3.84
C MET A 39 -6.64 -1.81 4.40
N PRO A 40 -6.60 -0.48 4.17
CA PRO A 40 -7.51 0.46 4.82
C PRO A 40 -8.98 0.23 4.46
N TYR A 41 -9.27 -0.20 3.24
CA TYR A 41 -10.63 -0.55 2.84
C TYR A 41 -11.15 -1.75 3.64
N ASP A 42 -10.37 -2.84 3.70
CA ASP A 42 -10.76 -4.05 4.42
C ASP A 42 -10.83 -3.83 5.93
N GLN A 43 -9.94 -2.98 6.48
CA GLN A 43 -10.01 -2.54 7.88
C GLN A 43 -11.31 -1.80 8.14
N GLY A 44 -11.69 -0.85 7.31
CA GLY A 44 -12.95 -0.12 7.44
C GLY A 44 -14.19 -1.02 7.35
N VAL A 45 -14.18 -2.00 6.44
CA VAL A 45 -15.25 -3.01 6.34
C VAL A 45 -15.34 -3.87 7.62
N ALA A 46 -14.19 -4.32 8.14
CA ALA A 46 -14.14 -5.11 9.36
C ALA A 46 -14.66 -4.31 10.57
N GLU A 47 -14.22 -3.06 10.72
CA GLU A 47 -14.68 -2.15 11.78
C GLU A 47 -16.20 -1.91 11.72
N ALA A 48 -16.73 -1.63 10.52
CA ALA A 48 -18.16 -1.42 10.33
C ALA A 48 -18.99 -2.67 10.69
N LYS A 49 -18.52 -3.86 10.31
CA LYS A 49 -19.16 -5.12 10.67
C LYS A 49 -19.16 -5.36 12.17
N LEU A 50 -18.03 -5.13 12.85
CA LEU A 50 -17.92 -5.27 14.29
C LEU A 50 -18.85 -4.30 15.03
N ALA A 51 -18.89 -3.04 14.58
CA ALA A 51 -19.79 -2.03 15.16
C ALA A 51 -21.25 -2.43 14.99
N ALA A 52 -21.65 -2.91 13.82
CA ALA A 52 -23.01 -3.38 13.58
C ALA A 52 -23.39 -4.56 14.47
N LEU A 53 -22.53 -5.58 14.62
CA LEU A 53 -22.75 -6.71 15.50
C LEU A 53 -22.90 -6.27 16.97
N ALA A 54 -22.03 -5.38 17.43
CA ALA A 54 -22.10 -4.86 18.80
C ALA A 54 -23.42 -4.09 19.07
N LEU A 55 -23.86 -3.29 18.10
CA LEU A 55 -25.15 -2.57 18.22
C LEU A 55 -26.36 -3.50 18.23
N LEU A 56 -26.26 -4.66 17.60
CA LEU A 56 -27.30 -5.70 17.62
C LEU A 56 -27.25 -6.56 18.87
N GLY A 57 -26.26 -6.37 19.75
CA GLY A 57 -26.06 -7.17 20.94
C GLY A 57 -25.50 -8.57 20.68
N GLU A 58 -24.93 -8.77 19.49
CA GLU A 58 -24.26 -10.02 19.12
C GLU A 58 -22.85 -10.10 19.69
N GLU A 59 -22.35 -11.32 19.86
CA GLU A 59 -20.96 -11.52 20.28
C GLU A 59 -19.99 -11.02 19.21
N THR A 60 -18.99 -10.26 19.62
CA THR A 60 -17.93 -9.80 18.76
C THR A 60 -16.58 -10.37 19.18
N PRO A 61 -15.69 -10.72 18.27
CA PRO A 61 -14.33 -11.10 18.64
C PRO A 61 -13.61 -9.91 19.29
N SER A 62 -12.72 -10.19 20.23
CA SER A 62 -11.89 -9.16 20.87
C SER A 62 -10.77 -8.65 19.98
N TYR A 63 -10.51 -9.32 18.86
CA TYR A 63 -9.42 -9.02 17.92
C TYR A 63 -9.76 -9.50 16.52
N VAL A 64 -9.51 -8.65 15.53
CA VAL A 64 -9.57 -8.98 14.10
C VAL A 64 -8.29 -8.48 13.44
N ALA A 65 -7.53 -9.39 12.81
CA ALA A 65 -6.38 -9.05 12.02
C ALA A 65 -6.77 -8.93 10.54
N VAL A 66 -6.40 -7.83 9.94
CA VAL A 66 -6.41 -7.68 8.47
C VAL A 66 -4.97 -7.80 8.00
N PRO A 67 -4.62 -8.82 7.20
CA PRO A 67 -3.25 -9.04 6.78
C PRO A 67 -2.77 -7.90 5.87
N ALA A 68 -1.51 -7.48 6.06
CA ALA A 68 -0.86 -6.55 5.17
C ALA A 68 -0.34 -7.26 3.91
N GLU A 69 -0.28 -6.53 2.80
CA GLU A 69 0.29 -7.02 1.55
C GLU A 69 1.73 -6.53 1.37
N THR A 70 2.61 -7.40 0.88
CA THR A 70 3.97 -6.99 0.49
C THR A 70 3.92 -6.40 -0.91
N VAL A 71 4.40 -5.17 -1.04
CA VAL A 71 4.40 -4.43 -2.31
C VAL A 71 5.82 -4.17 -2.76
N THR A 72 6.07 -4.54 -4.01
CA THR A 72 7.33 -4.29 -4.73
C THR A 72 7.02 -3.65 -6.09
N HIS A 73 8.05 -3.32 -6.84
CA HIS A 73 7.88 -2.82 -8.21
C HIS A 73 7.06 -3.78 -9.09
N GLU A 74 7.22 -5.09 -8.92
CA GLU A 74 6.58 -6.11 -9.76
C GLU A 74 5.06 -6.15 -9.60
N ASN A 75 4.54 -5.88 -8.39
CA ASN A 75 3.11 -5.98 -8.10
C ASN A 75 2.43 -4.66 -7.71
N VAL A 76 3.13 -3.53 -7.75
CA VAL A 76 2.59 -2.26 -7.24
C VAL A 76 1.28 -1.82 -7.89
N LEU A 77 1.08 -2.11 -9.17
CA LEU A 77 -0.15 -1.75 -9.89
C LEU A 77 -1.34 -2.56 -9.40
N GLU A 78 -1.16 -3.88 -9.26
CA GLU A 78 -2.18 -4.80 -8.74
C GLU A 78 -2.43 -4.55 -7.25
N ALA A 79 -1.36 -4.44 -6.46
CA ALA A 79 -1.44 -4.15 -5.03
C ALA A 79 -2.21 -2.86 -4.73
N TYR A 80 -2.03 -1.81 -5.53
CA TYR A 80 -2.79 -0.58 -5.37
C TYR A 80 -4.30 -0.81 -5.54
N THR A 81 -4.68 -1.61 -6.54
CA THR A 81 -6.07 -2.01 -6.78
C THR A 81 -6.63 -2.81 -5.60
N ASP A 82 -5.87 -3.78 -5.10
CA ASP A 82 -6.29 -4.64 -3.98
C ASP A 82 -6.43 -3.87 -2.67
N VAL A 83 -5.49 -2.96 -2.39
CA VAL A 83 -5.49 -2.13 -1.17
C VAL A 83 -6.67 -1.16 -1.11
N TYR A 84 -6.99 -0.51 -2.23
CA TYR A 84 -7.99 0.55 -2.28
C TYR A 84 -9.32 0.14 -2.91
N HIS A 85 -9.43 -1.06 -3.48
CA HIS A 85 -10.61 -1.53 -4.23
C HIS A 85 -11.05 -0.57 -5.34
N VAL A 86 -10.07 -0.03 -6.05
CA VAL A 86 -10.28 0.86 -7.20
C VAL A 86 -9.48 0.37 -8.40
N GLU A 87 -9.85 0.81 -9.59
CA GLU A 87 -9.02 0.56 -10.78
C GLU A 87 -7.66 1.26 -10.64
N THR A 88 -6.62 0.65 -11.19
CA THR A 88 -5.28 1.24 -11.20
C THR A 88 -5.33 2.62 -11.90
N PRO A 89 -5.02 3.71 -11.20
CA PRO A 89 -5.12 5.04 -11.78
C PRO A 89 -4.05 5.29 -12.85
N ASP A 90 -4.38 6.12 -13.83
CA ASP A 90 -3.48 6.40 -14.96
C ASP A 90 -2.15 7.02 -14.51
N TRP A 91 -2.16 7.91 -13.50
CA TRP A 91 -0.94 8.48 -12.95
C TRP A 91 0.04 7.43 -12.39
N LEU A 92 -0.46 6.28 -11.94
CA LEU A 92 0.39 5.19 -11.44
C LEU A 92 0.94 4.35 -12.59
N LYS A 93 0.12 4.08 -13.60
CA LYS A 93 0.54 3.41 -14.84
C LYS A 93 1.63 4.22 -15.56
N GLU A 94 1.46 5.54 -15.63
CA GLU A 94 2.45 6.45 -16.24
C GLU A 94 3.77 6.53 -15.48
N ALA A 95 3.73 6.33 -14.15
CA ALA A 95 4.92 6.31 -13.31
C ALA A 95 5.70 4.97 -13.38
N TYR A 96 5.07 3.92 -13.89
CA TYR A 96 5.66 2.58 -13.94
C TYR A 96 6.77 2.49 -14.99
N VAL A 97 7.92 1.99 -14.60
CA VAL A 97 9.11 1.82 -15.44
C VAL A 97 9.34 0.34 -15.73
N ASP A 98 9.05 -0.12 -16.96
CA ASP A 98 9.06 -1.54 -17.33
C ASP A 98 10.41 -2.25 -17.15
N ASN A 99 11.51 -1.55 -17.34
CA ASN A 99 12.86 -2.13 -17.30
C ASN A 99 13.64 -1.66 -16.06
N PHE A 100 12.99 -1.68 -14.94
CA PHE A 100 13.62 -1.37 -13.67
C PHE A 100 14.69 -2.42 -13.29
N LYS A 101 15.84 -1.94 -12.89
CA LYS A 101 16.95 -2.76 -12.40
C LYS A 101 17.38 -2.31 -10.99
#